data_fa06f36e8e7a23977b3098ba97c1dd53
#
_entry.id   fa06f36e8e7a23977b3098ba97c1dd53
#
_cell.length_a   1.000
_cell.length_b   1.000
_cell.length_c   1.000
_cell.angle_alpha   90.00
_cell.angle_beta   90.00
_cell.angle_gamma   90.00
#
_symmetry.space_group_name_H-M   'P 1'
#
loop_
_entity.id
_entity.type
_entity.pdbx_description
1 polymer ?
#
loop_
_entity_poly.entity_id
_entity_poly.type
_entity_poly.pdbx_seq_one_letter_code
_entity_poly.pdbx_strand_id
1 'polypeptide(L)'
;MDKEKEICLYLKKHHTGQEKAVFSKELERLFSMNGRTIRRIISHLRQTGNPICSSCKGYYYARTQNEVNDTVSHLNELVTGVSNSRTALLYAKIPKGQPSVEITIRIGGGEVQ
;
A
#
# COMPACT_ATOMS: atom_id res chain seq x y z
N MET A 1 -12.87 -6.99 21.23
CA MET A 1 -12.98 -5.77 20.44
C MET A 1 -12.15 -5.88 19.18
N ASP A 2 -12.71 -5.45 18.07
CA ASP A 2 -12.03 -5.53 16.77
C ASP A 2 -11.03 -4.39 16.64
N LYS A 3 -9.75 -4.72 16.54
CA LYS A 3 -8.70 -3.71 16.40
C LYS A 3 -8.85 -2.89 15.13
N GLU A 4 -9.36 -3.50 14.07
CA GLU A 4 -9.57 -2.76 12.83
C GLU A 4 -10.60 -1.65 13.02
N LYS A 5 -11.70 -1.97 13.71
CA LYS A 5 -12.71 -0.96 13.99
C LYS A 5 -12.17 0.15 14.89
N GLU A 6 -11.37 -0.23 15.87
CA GLU A 6 -10.77 0.75 16.76
C GLU A 6 -9.86 1.73 16.00
N ILE A 7 -9.03 1.21 15.11
CA ILE A 7 -8.15 2.06 14.31
C ILE A 7 -8.96 2.94 13.39
N CYS A 8 -9.98 2.40 12.74
CA CYS A 8 -10.83 3.17 11.84
C CYS A 8 -11.51 4.32 12.59
N LEU A 9 -12.09 4.04 13.73
CA LEU A 9 -12.76 5.06 14.53
C LEU A 9 -11.77 6.11 15.04
N TYR A 10 -10.59 5.68 15.42
CA TYR A 10 -9.56 6.59 15.89
C TYR A 10 -9.16 7.56 14.77
N LEU A 11 -8.93 7.06 13.57
CA LEU A 11 -8.58 7.90 12.45
C LEU A 11 -9.72 8.86 12.11
N LYS A 12 -10.93 8.35 12.08
CA LYS A 12 -12.10 9.18 11.76
C LYS A 12 -12.30 10.28 12.79
N LYS A 13 -12.06 9.99 14.07
CA LYS A 13 -12.31 10.94 15.14
C LYS A 13 -11.20 11.98 15.27
N HIS A 14 -9.95 11.58 15.11
CA HIS A 14 -8.81 12.43 15.43
C HIS A 14 -7.97 12.84 14.22
N HIS A 15 -8.08 12.14 13.11
CA HIS A 15 -7.19 12.34 11.96
C HIS A 15 -7.98 12.40 10.67
N THR A 16 -8.96 13.29 10.63
CA THR A 16 -9.74 13.53 9.41
C THR A 16 -9.14 14.72 8.68
N GLY A 17 -8.79 14.51 7.41
CA GLY A 17 -8.16 15.53 6.60
C GLY A 17 -6.65 15.38 6.58
N GLN A 18 -6.05 15.74 5.45
CA GLN A 18 -4.62 15.53 5.24
C GLN A 18 -3.76 16.27 6.27
N GLU A 19 -4.19 17.44 6.67
CA GLU A 19 -3.40 18.22 7.63
C GLU A 19 -3.37 17.59 9.02
N LYS A 20 -4.22 16.61 9.27
CA LYS A 20 -4.25 15.89 10.55
C LYS A 20 -3.76 14.46 10.42
N ALA A 21 -2.99 14.16 9.35
CA ALA A 21 -2.46 12.82 9.14
C ALA A 21 -1.57 12.39 10.31
N VAL A 22 -1.52 11.08 10.53
CA VAL A 22 -0.74 10.48 11.62
C VAL A 22 0.20 9.44 11.01
N PHE A 23 1.46 9.44 11.46
CA PHE A 23 2.43 8.48 10.97
C PHE A 23 2.11 7.07 11.47
N SER A 24 2.48 6.09 10.66
CA SER A 24 2.30 4.69 11.01
C SER A 24 2.91 4.36 12.35
N LYS A 25 4.07 4.94 12.67
CA LYS A 25 4.76 4.67 13.94
C LYS A 25 3.91 5.05 15.14
N GLU A 26 3.13 6.11 15.04
CA GLU A 26 2.26 6.51 16.13
C GLU A 26 1.14 5.50 16.30
N LEU A 27 0.57 5.01 15.20
CA LEU A 27 -0.46 3.97 15.27
C LEU A 27 0.12 2.67 15.84
N GLU A 28 1.35 2.34 15.45
CA GLU A 28 2.02 1.15 15.99
C GLU A 28 2.15 1.25 17.51
N ARG A 29 2.53 2.41 17.99
CA ARG A 29 2.70 2.62 19.43
C ARG A 29 1.36 2.57 20.15
N LEU A 30 0.36 3.26 19.62
CA LEU A 30 -0.94 3.36 20.28
C LEU A 30 -1.67 2.03 20.35
N PHE A 31 -1.54 1.21 19.31
CA PHE A 31 -2.28 -0.05 19.23
C PHE A 31 -1.40 -1.27 19.47
N SER A 32 -0.14 -1.05 19.84
CA SER A 32 0.82 -2.13 20.16
C SER A 32 0.92 -3.13 19.02
N MET A 33 1.15 -2.62 17.81
CA MET A 33 1.27 -3.42 16.60
C MET A 33 2.50 -3.00 15.82
N ASN A 34 3.02 -3.92 14.99
CA ASN A 34 4.11 -3.54 14.10
C ASN A 34 3.56 -2.93 12.80
N GLY A 35 4.45 -2.35 12.00
CA GLY A 35 4.05 -1.64 10.79
C GLY A 35 3.37 -2.54 9.76
N ARG A 36 3.79 -3.80 9.69
CA ARG A 36 3.17 -4.75 8.75
C ARG A 36 1.70 -4.95 9.10
N THR A 37 1.40 -5.12 10.38
CA THR A 37 0.03 -5.31 10.84
C THR A 37 -0.81 -4.06 10.58
N ILE A 38 -0.25 -2.89 10.84
CA ILE A 38 -0.95 -1.63 10.55
C ILE A 38 -1.28 -1.54 9.06
N ARG A 39 -0.31 -1.81 8.19
CA ARG A 39 -0.54 -1.73 6.74
C ARG A 39 -1.61 -2.71 6.28
N ARG A 40 -1.61 -3.91 6.86
CA ARG A 40 -2.61 -4.92 6.51
C ARG A 40 -4.00 -4.46 6.93
N ILE A 41 -4.12 -3.89 8.11
CA ILE A 41 -5.40 -3.38 8.61
C ILE A 41 -5.89 -2.23 7.73
N ILE A 42 -5.02 -1.30 7.39
CA ILE A 42 -5.40 -0.18 6.52
C ILE A 42 -5.89 -0.71 5.16
N SER A 43 -5.18 -1.68 4.60
CA SER A 43 -5.58 -2.26 3.32
C SER A 43 -6.96 -2.91 3.42
N HIS A 44 -7.20 -3.66 4.48
CA HIS A 44 -8.48 -4.32 4.67
C HIS A 44 -9.62 -3.32 4.87
N LEU A 45 -9.36 -2.26 5.65
CA LEU A 45 -10.37 -1.21 5.85
C LEU A 45 -10.73 -0.54 4.53
N ARG A 46 -9.74 -0.30 3.67
CA ARG A 46 -10.01 0.27 2.34
C ARG A 46 -10.86 -0.67 1.51
N GLN A 47 -10.57 -1.96 1.57
CA GLN A 47 -11.33 -2.97 0.81
C GLN A 47 -12.77 -3.06 1.26
N THR A 48 -13.05 -2.74 2.51
CA THR A 48 -14.41 -2.77 3.03
C THR A 48 -15.11 -1.42 2.93
N GLY A 49 -14.54 -0.48 2.19
CA GLY A 49 -15.21 0.76 1.85
C GLY A 49 -14.88 1.96 2.71
N ASN A 50 -13.89 1.86 3.58
CA ASN A 50 -13.52 2.99 4.43
C ASN A 50 -12.49 3.88 3.71
N PRO A 51 -12.74 5.19 3.61
CA PRO A 51 -11.86 6.08 2.85
C PRO A 51 -10.63 6.49 3.67
N ILE A 52 -9.73 5.54 3.89
CA ILE A 52 -8.48 5.81 4.59
C ILE A 52 -7.45 6.25 3.55
N CYS A 53 -6.98 7.46 3.68
CA CYS A 53 -6.02 8.06 2.76
C CYS A 53 -4.62 7.99 3.33
N SER A 54 -3.62 8.26 2.48
CA SER A 54 -2.24 8.32 2.91
C SER A 54 -1.50 9.39 2.12
N SER A 55 -0.50 9.97 2.77
CA SER A 55 0.35 10.98 2.16
C SER A 55 1.73 10.87 2.80
N CYS A 56 2.64 11.76 2.43
CA CYS A 56 3.97 11.81 3.07
C CYS A 56 3.86 12.10 4.56
N LYS A 57 2.72 12.58 5.04
CA LYS A 57 2.51 12.87 6.46
C LYS A 57 1.83 11.72 7.20
N GLY A 58 1.51 10.63 6.52
CA GLY A 58 0.92 9.46 7.16
C GLY A 58 -0.49 9.17 6.71
N TYR A 59 -1.21 8.48 7.57
CA TYR A 59 -2.58 8.07 7.29
C TYR A 59 -3.59 9.07 7.84
N TYR A 60 -4.73 9.18 7.17
CA TYR A 60 -5.82 10.02 7.65
C TYR A 60 -7.13 9.53 7.05
N TYR A 61 -8.24 9.88 7.72
CA TYR A 61 -9.56 9.60 7.21
C TYR A 61 -9.93 10.75 6.26
N ALA A 62 -10.44 10.43 5.09
CA ALA A 62 -10.73 11.45 4.08
C ALA A 62 -11.81 12.42 4.54
N ARG A 63 -11.57 13.69 4.25
CA ARG A 63 -12.57 14.72 4.46
C ARG A 63 -13.24 15.12 3.16
N THR A 64 -12.54 14.99 2.04
CA THR A 64 -13.05 15.38 0.74
C THR A 64 -12.78 14.29 -0.29
N GLN A 65 -13.55 14.33 -1.37
CA GLN A 65 -13.32 13.41 -2.48
C GLN A 65 -11.98 13.63 -3.15
N ASN A 66 -11.49 14.87 -3.17
CA ASN A 66 -10.17 15.15 -3.74
C ASN A 66 -9.07 14.42 -2.99
N GLU A 67 -9.18 14.33 -1.68
CA GLU A 67 -8.19 13.59 -0.88
C GLU A 67 -8.20 12.11 -1.25
N VAL A 68 -9.37 11.53 -1.45
CA VAL A 68 -9.47 10.13 -1.90
C VAL A 68 -8.83 9.99 -3.28
N ASN A 69 -9.14 10.90 -4.19
CA ASN A 69 -8.60 10.84 -5.55
C ASN A 69 -7.08 10.94 -5.56
N ASP A 70 -6.52 11.81 -4.74
CA ASP A 70 -5.07 11.96 -4.63
C ASP A 70 -4.42 10.67 -4.14
N THR A 71 -5.02 10.03 -3.14
CA THR A 71 -4.51 8.77 -2.62
C THR A 71 -4.59 7.67 -3.67
N VAL A 72 -5.71 7.59 -4.40
CA VAL A 72 -5.87 6.60 -5.47
C VAL A 72 -4.79 6.80 -6.54
N SER A 73 -4.53 8.05 -6.94
CA SER A 73 -3.49 8.34 -7.93
C SER A 73 -2.12 7.89 -7.43
N HIS A 74 -1.81 8.17 -6.17
CA HIS A 74 -0.53 7.79 -5.58
C HIS A 74 -0.38 6.26 -5.55
N LEU A 75 -1.43 5.54 -5.16
CA LEU A 75 -1.41 4.08 -5.13
C LEU A 75 -1.24 3.50 -6.54
N ASN A 76 -1.87 4.11 -7.53
CA ASN A 76 -1.71 3.70 -8.92
C ASN A 76 -0.26 3.86 -9.38
N GLU A 77 0.39 4.95 -8.99
CA GLU A 77 1.80 5.17 -9.32
C GLU A 77 2.68 4.10 -8.70
N LEU A 78 2.40 3.71 -7.45
CA LEU A 78 3.17 2.66 -6.78
C LEU A 78 2.99 1.32 -7.49
N VAL A 79 1.77 0.98 -7.89
CA VAL A 79 1.51 -0.26 -8.62
C VAL A 79 2.24 -0.25 -9.96
N THR A 80 2.20 0.87 -10.67
CA THR A 80 2.89 1.00 -11.94
C THR A 80 4.39 0.83 -11.75
N GLY A 81 4.96 1.44 -10.71
CA GLY A 81 6.39 1.30 -10.42
C GLY A 81 6.79 -0.14 -10.16
N VAL A 82 6.01 -0.87 -9.37
CA VAL A 82 6.28 -2.28 -9.10
C VAL A 82 6.18 -3.09 -10.38
N SER A 83 5.17 -2.84 -11.21
CA SER A 83 4.99 -3.53 -12.48
C SER A 83 6.16 -3.28 -13.42
N ASN A 84 6.63 -2.05 -13.51
CA ASN A 84 7.77 -1.70 -14.35
C ASN A 84 9.05 -2.39 -13.87
N SER A 85 9.26 -2.46 -12.57
CA SER A 85 10.43 -3.15 -11.99
C SER A 85 10.38 -4.63 -12.33
N ARG A 86 9.22 -5.25 -12.25
CA ARG A 86 9.06 -6.65 -12.59
C ARG A 86 9.36 -6.89 -14.07
N THR A 87 8.86 -6.05 -14.94
CA THR A 87 9.10 -6.15 -16.36
C THR A 87 10.58 -6.01 -16.68
N ALA A 88 11.24 -5.02 -16.08
CA ALA A 88 12.66 -4.80 -16.28
C ALA A 88 13.46 -6.02 -15.86
N LEU A 89 13.10 -6.62 -14.73
CA LEU A 89 13.80 -7.82 -14.26
C LEU A 89 13.63 -8.99 -15.22
N LEU A 90 12.42 -9.17 -15.75
CA LEU A 90 12.15 -10.27 -16.69
C LEU A 90 13.00 -10.18 -17.95
N TYR A 91 13.30 -8.97 -18.41
CA TYR A 91 14.08 -8.77 -19.63
C TYR A 91 15.53 -8.42 -19.34
N ALA A 92 15.96 -8.52 -18.09
CA ALA A 92 17.36 -8.27 -17.75
C ALA A 92 18.24 -9.34 -18.39
N LYS A 93 19.41 -8.92 -18.89
CA LYS A 93 20.34 -9.85 -19.49
C LYS A 93 21.03 -10.64 -18.41
N ILE A 94 21.09 -11.95 -18.62
CA ILE A 94 21.80 -12.83 -17.71
C ILE A 94 23.26 -12.81 -18.09
N PRO A 95 24.17 -12.63 -17.13
CA PRO A 95 25.61 -12.64 -17.44
C PRO A 95 25.99 -13.93 -18.12
N LYS A 96 26.95 -13.81 -19.04
CA LYS A 96 27.45 -14.95 -19.77
C LYS A 96 28.02 -15.99 -18.83
N GLY A 97 27.71 -17.23 -19.10
CA GLY A 97 28.18 -18.34 -18.28
C GLY A 97 27.19 -18.77 -17.22
N GLN A 98 26.08 -18.09 -17.11
CA GLN A 98 25.05 -18.50 -16.17
C GLN A 98 23.90 -19.21 -16.88
N PRO A 99 23.21 -20.12 -16.18
CA PRO A 99 22.07 -20.79 -16.79
C PRO A 99 21.01 -19.78 -17.17
N SER A 100 20.44 -20.01 -18.32
CA SER A 100 19.35 -19.19 -18.76
C SER A 100 18.11 -19.54 -17.95
N VAL A 101 17.35 -18.53 -17.60
CA VAL A 101 16.13 -18.75 -16.86
C VAL A 101 15.00 -18.73 -17.85
N GLU A 102 14.91 -19.69 -18.49
CA GLU A 102 13.89 -19.66 -19.41
C GLU A 102 12.59 -19.77 -18.86
N ILE A 103 12.47 -19.60 -18.68
CA ILE A 103 11.71 -19.57 -18.30
C ILE A 103 10.84 -19.29 -18.14
N THR A 104 10.69 -19.34 -18.09
CA THR A 104 10.09 -19.14 -17.93
C THR A 104 9.30 -18.60 -17.70
N ILE A 105 8.94 -18.42 -17.80
CA ILE A 105 8.29 -17.73 -17.58
C ILE A 105 7.34 -17.37 -18.08
N ARG A 106 6.85 -17.55 -18.65
CA ARG A 106 5.92 -17.15 -19.15
C ARG A 106 4.92 -17.53 -18.88
N ILE A 107 4.46 -17.47 -18.29
CA ILE A 107 3.70 -17.58 -17.89
C ILE A 107 2.79 -17.18 -17.66
N GLY A 108 2.21 -16.92 -17.66
CA GLY A 108 1.37 -16.60 -17.51
C GLY A 108 0.89 -15.99 -17.54
N GLY A 109 0.78 -15.89 -17.68
CA GLY A 109 0.63 -15.40 -17.62
C GLY A 109 1.13 -14.91 -17.43
N GLY A 110 1.58 -15.14 -17.59
CA GLY A 110 2.05 -15.00 -17.38
C GLY A 110 2.94 -14.74 -17.10
N GLU A 111 3.52 -15.02 -17.08
CA GLU A 111 4.30 -15.11 -16.85
C GLU A 111 5.04 -15.06 -16.06
N VAL A 112 5.61 -15.38 -15.96
CA VAL A 112 6.26 -15.70 -15.30
C VAL A 112 6.84 -15.48 -14.46
N GLN A 113 7.41 -15.70 -13.90
CA GLN A 113 7.84 -15.97 -13.19
C GLN A 113 8.01 -15.71 -12.39
#